data_2700ff746ca8b4f57c1c08976ebb8e2f
#
_entry.id   2700ff746ca8b4f57c1c08976ebb8e2f
#
_cell.length_a   1.000
_cell.length_b   1.000
_cell.length_c   1.000
_cell.angle_alpha   90.00
_cell.angle_beta   90.00
_cell.angle_gamma   90.00
#
_symmetry.space_group_name_H-M   'P 1'
#
loop_
_entity.id
_entity.type
_entity.pdbx_description
1 polymer ?
#
loop_
_entity_poly.entity_id
_entity_poly.type
_entity_poly.pdbx_seq_one_letter_code
_entity_poly.pdbx_strand_id
1 'polypeptide(L)'
;MSPGPRRFSRREFASVGVGLLAGIASARPSTATGGQRTVEGVGSSDQGDAFEDRPYADVYDDTIDDVVLVTVGGIDDAPGGIGSGFVVDDYVVTNDHVVGDADRVECQFRDEQWRTGTVVGTDAHSDLAAIEIEDLPEMASGLSFARAEPEIGQEVLALGNPLGLDASLSQGIVSGTDRSLPSPTGFSIPAAIQTDAPVNPGNSGGPLVTLEGEVLGIVFAGAGQTIGFAISALLADRVVPALIEDGEYDHSYVGVSVDPVGPLIAAANDLEEARGVLITEIVPGSPADGVLEPATATTTIDGTDVETGGDVLVAIDGHDIPNQDLLSSTLALETSPGETIDVDVIRDGERGTVELTLDERPAVDAP
;
A
#
# COMPACT_ATOMS: atom_id res chain seq x y z
N MET A 1 -14.74 13.04 -37.69
CA MET A 1 -14.39 11.66 -37.38
C MET A 1 -13.29 11.73 -36.35
N SER A 2 -13.68 11.72 -35.09
CA SER A 2 -12.73 11.72 -33.94
C SER A 2 -12.27 10.30 -33.68
N PRO A 3 -10.99 10.05 -33.39
CA PRO A 3 -10.52 8.73 -33.04
C PRO A 3 -10.97 8.39 -31.59
N GLY A 4 -11.65 7.26 -31.44
CA GLY A 4 -12.08 6.72 -30.15
C GLY A 4 -10.92 6.28 -29.26
N PRO A 5 -11.16 6.06 -27.96
CA PRO A 5 -10.13 5.72 -26.99
C PRO A 5 -9.44 4.39 -27.33
N ARG A 6 -8.11 4.38 -27.25
CA ARG A 6 -7.30 3.18 -27.47
C ARG A 6 -7.41 2.28 -26.23
N ARG A 7 -7.96 1.10 -26.42
CA ARG A 7 -7.90 0.03 -25.42
C ARG A 7 -6.50 -0.60 -25.43
N PHE A 8 -5.82 -0.55 -24.30
CA PHE A 8 -4.56 -1.27 -24.11
C PHE A 8 -4.85 -2.73 -23.75
N SER A 9 -4.15 -3.67 -24.39
CA SER A 9 -4.33 -5.10 -24.15
C SER A 9 -3.29 -5.62 -23.15
N ARG A 10 -3.66 -6.65 -22.36
CA ARG A 10 -2.84 -7.33 -21.32
C ARG A 10 -1.42 -7.75 -21.77
N ARG A 11 -1.11 -7.75 -23.06
CA ARG A 11 0.22 -8.14 -23.57
C ARG A 11 1.28 -7.05 -23.46
N GLU A 12 0.92 -5.81 -23.17
CA GLU A 12 1.89 -4.71 -23.06
C GLU A 12 2.44 -4.50 -21.65
N PHE A 13 1.80 -5.07 -20.61
CA PHE A 13 2.29 -5.00 -19.22
C PHE A 13 3.29 -6.11 -18.85
N ALA A 14 3.36 -7.20 -19.61
CA ALA A 14 4.21 -8.35 -19.29
C ALA A 14 5.66 -8.27 -19.83
N SER A 15 6.08 -7.14 -20.45
CA SER A 15 7.38 -7.06 -21.15
C SER A 15 8.44 -6.16 -20.49
N VAL A 16 8.28 -5.75 -19.23
CA VAL A 16 9.27 -4.91 -18.50
C VAL A 16 10.08 -5.70 -17.46
N GLY A 17 10.07 -6.99 -17.47
CA GLY A 17 10.69 -7.79 -16.42
C GLY A 17 11.67 -8.89 -16.83
N VAL A 18 12.33 -8.87 -18.01
CA VAL A 18 13.44 -9.79 -18.28
C VAL A 18 14.43 -9.17 -19.26
N GLY A 19 15.56 -8.71 -18.78
CA GLY A 19 16.66 -8.32 -19.64
C GLY A 19 17.74 -7.50 -18.99
N LEU A 20 18.56 -8.10 -18.10
CA LEU A 20 19.98 -7.71 -17.90
C LEU A 20 20.73 -8.74 -17.07
N LEU A 21 21.12 -9.83 -17.72
CA LEU A 21 22.20 -10.71 -17.24
C LEU A 21 23.07 -11.09 -18.42
N ALA A 22 24.07 -10.24 -18.74
CA ALA A 22 25.29 -10.67 -19.45
C ALA A 22 26.32 -9.52 -19.41
N GLY A 23 27.38 -9.72 -18.64
CA GLY A 23 28.52 -8.81 -18.66
C GLY A 23 29.49 -8.99 -17.47
N ILE A 24 29.94 -10.21 -17.19
CA ILE A 24 31.10 -10.39 -16.31
C ILE A 24 32.35 -10.35 -17.19
N ALA A 25 33.01 -9.21 -17.23
CA ALA A 25 34.33 -9.06 -17.78
C ALA A 25 35.36 -9.47 -16.72
N SER A 26 36.12 -10.52 -17.03
CA SER A 26 37.24 -11.03 -16.25
C SER A 26 38.39 -10.00 -16.17
N ALA A 27 38.63 -9.44 -14.99
CA ALA A 27 39.86 -8.71 -14.68
C ALA A 27 40.86 -9.65 -14.02
N ARG A 28 42.06 -9.78 -14.64
CA ARG A 28 43.20 -10.55 -14.12
C ARG A 28 43.82 -9.85 -12.91
N PRO A 29 44.32 -10.60 -11.89
CA PRO A 29 45.01 -10.00 -10.77
C PRO A 29 46.44 -9.56 -11.18
N SER A 30 46.77 -8.32 -10.88
CA SER A 30 48.14 -7.80 -10.94
C SER A 30 48.85 -8.15 -9.63
N THR A 31 49.96 -8.87 -9.73
CA THR A 31 50.87 -9.17 -8.63
C THR A 31 51.71 -7.91 -8.31
N ALA A 32 51.59 -7.39 -7.11
CA ALA A 32 52.51 -6.44 -6.52
C ALA A 32 53.22 -7.08 -5.35
N THR A 33 54.53 -7.21 -5.48
CA THR A 33 55.49 -7.75 -4.51
C THR A 33 55.86 -6.67 -3.48
N GLY A 34 55.94 -7.05 -2.21
CA GLY A 34 56.94 -6.47 -1.29
C GLY A 34 56.41 -5.61 -0.15
N GLY A 35 56.70 -6.08 1.07
CA GLY A 35 56.77 -5.25 2.27
C GLY A 35 56.19 -5.88 3.50
N GLN A 36 56.88 -6.88 4.09
CA GLN A 36 56.63 -7.27 5.48
C GLN A 36 56.94 -6.10 6.43
N ARG A 37 55.95 -5.54 7.08
CA ARG A 37 56.10 -4.78 8.33
C ARG A 37 55.49 -5.65 9.44
N THR A 38 56.35 -6.16 10.29
CA THR A 38 55.98 -6.69 11.61
C THR A 38 55.39 -5.57 12.44
N VAL A 39 54.12 -5.66 12.78
CA VAL A 39 53.49 -4.84 13.82
C VAL A 39 53.50 -5.69 15.08
N GLU A 40 54.26 -5.26 16.05
CA GLU A 40 54.29 -5.78 17.41
C GLU A 40 52.93 -5.60 18.08
N GLY A 41 52.60 -6.55 18.93
CA GLY A 41 51.36 -6.78 19.60
C GLY A 41 50.68 -5.51 20.19
N VAL A 42 49.44 -5.32 19.76
CA VAL A 42 48.47 -4.58 20.52
C VAL A 42 47.67 -5.61 21.28
N GLY A 43 47.66 -5.45 22.60
CA GLY A 43 47.03 -6.35 23.55
C GLY A 43 45.56 -6.62 23.22
N SER A 44 45.14 -7.84 23.53
CA SER A 44 43.75 -8.24 23.59
C SER A 44 42.99 -7.31 24.55
N SER A 45 42.44 -6.22 24.01
CA SER A 45 41.37 -5.51 24.69
C SER A 45 40.10 -6.31 24.47
N ASP A 46 39.54 -6.67 25.61
CA ASP A 46 38.19 -7.13 25.84
C ASP A 46 37.22 -6.75 24.72
N GLN A 47 36.83 -7.73 23.88
CA GLN A 47 35.72 -7.63 22.93
C GLN A 47 34.46 -8.16 23.62
N GLY A 48 34.27 -7.80 24.90
CA GLY A 48 33.00 -7.84 25.58
C GLY A 48 32.31 -6.50 25.38
N ASP A 49 31.06 -6.52 25.00
CA ASP A 49 30.05 -5.44 25.06
C ASP A 49 29.89 -4.47 23.87
N ALA A 50 30.32 -4.78 22.65
CA ALA A 50 30.00 -3.94 21.48
C ALA A 50 28.70 -4.35 20.75
N PHE A 51 27.87 -5.24 21.29
CA PHE A 51 26.65 -5.79 20.67
C PHE A 51 25.43 -5.78 21.60
N GLU A 52 25.43 -4.97 22.67
CA GLU A 52 24.32 -4.94 23.64
C GLU A 52 23.09 -4.16 23.14
N ASP A 53 23.16 -3.47 21.99
CA ASP A 53 22.02 -2.78 21.41
C ASP A 53 21.87 -3.26 19.95
N ARG A 54 21.03 -4.27 19.71
CA ARG A 54 20.76 -4.88 18.41
C ARG A 54 19.27 -4.78 18.05
N PRO A 55 18.67 -3.57 18.07
CA PRO A 55 17.21 -3.43 17.99
C PRO A 55 16.63 -4.12 16.76
N TYR A 56 17.30 -4.06 15.61
CA TYR A 56 16.80 -4.67 14.36
C TYR A 56 16.90 -6.21 14.38
N ALA A 57 17.94 -6.77 14.99
CA ALA A 57 18.09 -8.22 15.08
C ALA A 57 17.11 -8.80 16.10
N ASP A 58 16.86 -8.08 17.19
CA ASP A 58 15.91 -8.50 18.21
C ASP A 58 14.47 -8.46 17.65
N VAL A 59 14.07 -7.38 16.95
CA VAL A 59 12.77 -7.33 16.25
C VAL A 59 12.65 -8.43 15.21
N TYR A 60 13.73 -8.68 14.43
CA TYR A 60 13.73 -9.78 13.47
C TYR A 60 13.49 -11.12 14.13
N ASP A 61 14.21 -11.42 15.21
CA ASP A 61 14.07 -12.70 15.91
C ASP A 61 12.69 -12.87 16.57
N ASP A 62 12.06 -11.76 17.00
CA ASP A 62 10.73 -11.75 17.62
C ASP A 62 9.58 -11.84 16.61
N THR A 63 9.80 -11.47 15.32
CA THR A 63 8.70 -11.36 14.34
C THR A 63 8.79 -12.36 13.20
N ILE A 64 9.98 -12.91 12.92
CA ILE A 64 10.20 -13.65 11.68
C ILE A 64 9.51 -15.02 11.65
N ASP A 65 9.20 -15.61 12.78
CA ASP A 65 8.48 -16.88 12.86
C ASP A 65 7.03 -16.76 12.36
N ASP A 66 6.50 -15.54 12.35
CA ASP A 66 5.17 -15.20 11.85
C ASP A 66 5.16 -14.78 10.37
N VAL A 67 6.33 -14.64 9.71
CA VAL A 67 6.42 -14.25 8.31
C VAL A 67 6.54 -15.49 7.41
N VAL A 68 5.67 -15.56 6.40
CA VAL A 68 5.56 -16.72 5.50
C VAL A 68 5.79 -16.34 4.05
N LEU A 69 6.27 -17.31 3.26
CA LEU A 69 6.15 -17.29 1.80
C LEU A 69 4.74 -17.76 1.43
N VAL A 70 4.07 -17.02 0.54
CA VAL A 70 2.76 -17.40 -0.03
C VAL A 70 2.94 -17.71 -1.50
N THR A 71 2.47 -18.89 -1.95
CA THR A 71 2.52 -19.30 -3.36
C THR A 71 1.19 -19.87 -3.84
N VAL A 72 0.83 -19.54 -5.08
CA VAL A 72 -0.33 -20.09 -5.77
C VAL A 72 0.15 -21.17 -6.76
N GLY A 73 -0.38 -22.39 -6.65
CA GLY A 73 -0.11 -23.46 -7.62
C GLY A 73 1.18 -24.25 -7.40
N GLY A 74 1.89 -24.06 -6.26
CA GLY A 74 3.15 -24.74 -5.95
C GLY A 74 4.36 -24.19 -6.70
N ILE A 75 5.58 -24.47 -6.18
CA ILE A 75 6.85 -23.91 -6.71
C ILE A 75 7.18 -24.42 -8.12
N ASP A 76 6.70 -25.62 -8.51
CA ASP A 76 7.02 -26.28 -9.78
C ASP A 76 6.04 -25.99 -10.92
N ASP A 77 4.85 -25.46 -10.64
CA ASP A 77 3.83 -25.12 -11.65
C ASP A 77 3.85 -23.59 -11.89
N ALA A 78 4.66 -23.15 -12.81
CA ALA A 78 4.71 -21.73 -13.18
C ALA A 78 3.43 -21.29 -13.92
N PRO A 79 2.97 -20.05 -13.77
CA PRO A 79 3.21 -19.00 -12.79
C PRO A 79 1.95 -18.63 -12.02
N GLY A 80 1.78 -19.15 -10.84
CA GLY A 80 0.89 -18.61 -9.84
C GLY A 80 1.51 -17.37 -9.18
N GLY A 81 0.76 -16.65 -8.37
CA GLY A 81 1.29 -15.56 -7.54
C GLY A 81 2.37 -16.10 -6.60
N ILE A 82 3.35 -15.27 -6.32
CA ILE A 82 4.37 -15.50 -5.29
C ILE A 82 4.57 -14.21 -4.51
N GLY A 83 4.55 -14.29 -3.20
CA GLY A 83 4.71 -13.14 -2.31
C GLY A 83 4.99 -13.58 -0.88
N SER A 84 4.91 -12.66 0.03
CA SER A 84 5.00 -12.89 1.46
C SER A 84 3.62 -12.74 2.10
N GLY A 85 3.51 -13.21 3.33
CA GLY A 85 2.39 -12.96 4.21
C GLY A 85 2.89 -12.98 5.65
N PHE A 86 2.01 -12.71 6.58
CA PHE A 86 2.32 -12.82 8.01
C PHE A 86 1.07 -13.24 8.78
N VAL A 87 1.32 -13.87 9.92
CA VAL A 87 0.25 -14.35 10.80
C VAL A 87 -0.32 -13.21 11.64
N VAL A 88 -1.65 -13.12 11.67
CA VAL A 88 -2.43 -12.29 12.59
C VAL A 88 -3.50 -13.19 13.19
N ASP A 89 -3.51 -13.35 14.49
CA ASP A 89 -4.33 -14.36 15.17
C ASP A 89 -4.10 -15.77 14.56
N ASP A 90 -5.13 -16.40 14.00
CA ASP A 90 -5.07 -17.73 13.37
C ASP A 90 -5.07 -17.67 11.83
N TYR A 91 -4.85 -16.49 11.23
CA TYR A 91 -4.92 -16.25 9.80
C TYR A 91 -3.59 -15.71 9.24
N VAL A 92 -3.34 -15.94 7.98
CA VAL A 92 -2.26 -15.27 7.25
C VAL A 92 -2.86 -14.11 6.45
N VAL A 93 -2.32 -12.91 6.64
CA VAL A 93 -2.64 -11.69 5.88
C VAL A 93 -1.61 -11.52 4.78
N THR A 94 -2.07 -11.18 3.57
CA THR A 94 -1.23 -10.90 2.39
C THR A 94 -1.93 -9.90 1.46
N ASN A 95 -1.36 -9.63 0.28
CA ASN A 95 -2.04 -8.85 -0.74
C ASN A 95 -3.01 -9.70 -1.58
N ASP A 96 -4.11 -9.10 -2.05
CA ASP A 96 -5.05 -9.71 -3.00
C ASP A 96 -4.34 -10.15 -4.30
N HIS A 97 -3.47 -9.30 -4.87
CA HIS A 97 -2.73 -9.64 -6.09
C HIS A 97 -1.76 -10.83 -5.93
N VAL A 98 -1.38 -11.21 -4.70
CA VAL A 98 -0.55 -12.39 -4.41
C VAL A 98 -1.37 -13.66 -4.54
N VAL A 99 -2.59 -13.68 -4.03
CA VAL A 99 -3.48 -14.84 -4.10
C VAL A 99 -4.27 -14.89 -5.41
N GLY A 100 -4.60 -13.73 -6.00
CA GLY A 100 -5.42 -13.63 -7.21
C GLY A 100 -6.74 -14.36 -7.06
N ASP A 101 -7.15 -15.11 -8.09
CA ASP A 101 -8.41 -15.85 -8.11
C ASP A 101 -8.29 -17.25 -7.43
N ALA A 102 -7.26 -17.50 -6.61
CA ALA A 102 -7.04 -18.84 -6.03
C ALA A 102 -7.87 -19.04 -4.76
N ASP A 103 -8.61 -20.15 -4.70
CA ASP A 103 -9.28 -20.58 -3.47
C ASP A 103 -8.30 -21.14 -2.42
N ARG A 104 -7.13 -21.62 -2.86
CA ARG A 104 -6.11 -22.26 -2.02
C ARG A 104 -4.70 -21.81 -2.38
N VAL A 105 -3.87 -21.69 -1.36
CA VAL A 105 -2.48 -21.30 -1.47
C VAL A 105 -1.60 -22.23 -0.62
N GLU A 106 -0.30 -22.25 -0.92
CA GLU A 106 0.69 -22.92 -0.09
C GLU A 106 1.50 -21.87 0.67
N CYS A 107 1.55 -21.98 1.99
CA CYS A 107 2.32 -21.12 2.88
C CYS A 107 3.54 -21.87 3.42
N GLN A 108 4.75 -21.35 3.22
CA GLN A 108 5.96 -21.88 3.81
C GLN A 108 6.40 -21.03 4.99
N PHE A 109 6.48 -21.66 6.15
CA PHE A 109 6.99 -21.06 7.38
C PHE A 109 8.51 -21.17 7.48
N ARG A 110 9.12 -20.46 8.45
CA ARG A 110 10.58 -20.34 8.61
C ARG A 110 11.33 -21.68 8.72
N ASP A 111 10.72 -22.70 9.34
CA ASP A 111 11.30 -24.01 9.52
C ASP A 111 11.12 -24.94 8.30
N GLU A 112 10.90 -24.36 7.11
CA GLU A 112 10.61 -25.04 5.86
C GLU A 112 9.31 -25.89 5.89
N GLN A 113 8.46 -25.71 6.92
CA GLN A 113 7.16 -26.38 6.98
C GLN A 113 6.17 -25.72 6.02
N TRP A 114 5.57 -26.53 5.19
CA TRP A 114 4.51 -26.12 4.29
C TRP A 114 3.13 -26.40 4.90
N ARG A 115 2.21 -25.46 4.70
CA ARG A 115 0.81 -25.60 5.05
C ARG A 115 -0.04 -25.14 3.89
N THR A 116 -1.09 -25.88 3.58
CA THR A 116 -2.11 -25.43 2.64
C THR A 116 -3.05 -24.49 3.38
N GLY A 117 -3.25 -23.31 2.83
CA GLY A 117 -4.22 -22.32 3.32
C GLY A 117 -5.43 -22.23 2.40
N THR A 118 -6.57 -21.88 2.98
CA THR A 118 -7.79 -21.54 2.26
C THR A 118 -7.97 -20.03 2.27
N VAL A 119 -8.12 -19.40 1.11
CA VAL A 119 -8.43 -17.97 1.02
C VAL A 119 -9.86 -17.79 1.49
N VAL A 120 -10.07 -17.08 2.61
CA VAL A 120 -11.37 -16.87 3.23
C VAL A 120 -12.02 -15.56 2.81
N GLY A 121 -11.22 -14.57 2.39
CA GLY A 121 -11.72 -13.30 1.88
C GLY A 121 -10.63 -12.52 1.16
N THR A 122 -11.06 -11.71 0.18
CA THR A 122 -10.20 -10.80 -0.60
C THR A 122 -10.88 -9.46 -0.80
N ASP A 123 -10.07 -8.42 -0.90
CA ASP A 123 -10.53 -7.07 -1.23
C ASP A 123 -9.58 -6.41 -2.24
N ALA A 124 -10.02 -6.35 -3.48
CA ALA A 124 -9.27 -5.73 -4.57
C ALA A 124 -9.14 -4.20 -4.44
N HIS A 125 -10.00 -3.54 -3.65
CA HIS A 125 -9.95 -2.09 -3.45
C HIS A 125 -8.84 -1.67 -2.48
N SER A 126 -8.54 -2.50 -1.48
CA SER A 126 -7.42 -2.30 -0.56
C SER A 126 -6.21 -3.17 -0.88
N ASP A 127 -6.34 -4.12 -1.83
CA ASP A 127 -5.33 -5.12 -2.18
C ASP A 127 -4.93 -5.98 -0.96
N LEU A 128 -5.93 -6.45 -0.19
CA LEU A 128 -5.75 -7.29 0.99
C LEU A 128 -6.45 -8.64 0.81
N ALA A 129 -5.87 -9.67 1.42
CA ALA A 129 -6.43 -11.02 1.47
C ALA A 129 -6.19 -11.66 2.84
N ALA A 130 -7.15 -12.47 3.28
CA ALA A 130 -7.06 -13.30 4.48
C ALA A 130 -7.08 -14.79 4.11
N ILE A 131 -6.20 -15.56 4.72
CA ILE A 131 -6.00 -16.99 4.47
C ILE A 131 -6.11 -17.74 5.79
N GLU A 132 -6.99 -18.72 5.88
CA GLU A 132 -7.12 -19.62 7.01
C GLU A 132 -6.11 -20.77 6.91
N ILE A 133 -5.40 -21.04 7.99
CA ILE A 133 -4.43 -22.16 8.11
C ILE A 133 -4.93 -23.12 9.21
N GLU A 134 -5.34 -24.35 8.85
CA GLU A 134 -5.92 -25.29 9.81
C GLU A 134 -4.97 -25.71 10.95
N ASP A 135 -3.67 -25.84 10.68
CA ASP A 135 -2.67 -26.29 11.64
C ASP A 135 -1.47 -25.33 11.65
N LEU A 136 -1.64 -24.13 12.21
CA LEU A 136 -0.53 -23.18 12.39
C LEU A 136 0.61 -23.83 13.19
N PRO A 137 1.89 -23.63 12.80
CA PRO A 137 3.02 -24.07 13.61
C PRO A 137 3.03 -23.40 14.99
N GLU A 138 3.39 -24.15 16.04
CA GLU A 138 3.44 -23.62 17.42
C GLU A 138 4.38 -22.41 17.59
N MET A 139 5.31 -22.21 16.66
CA MET A 139 6.24 -21.08 16.65
C MET A 139 5.59 -19.78 16.17
N ALA A 140 4.57 -19.85 15.34
CA ALA A 140 3.83 -18.69 14.84
C ALA A 140 2.82 -18.24 15.90
N SER A 141 3.08 -17.10 16.52
CA SER A 141 2.25 -16.55 17.61
C SER A 141 1.33 -15.42 17.18
N GLY A 142 1.51 -14.94 15.96
CA GLY A 142 0.77 -13.82 15.37
C GLY A 142 1.32 -12.45 15.74
N LEU A 143 1.39 -11.58 14.73
CA LEU A 143 1.73 -10.17 14.88
C LEU A 143 0.47 -9.35 15.15
N SER A 144 0.62 -8.18 15.76
CA SER A 144 -0.47 -7.23 16.00
C SER A 144 -0.32 -6.00 15.11
N PHE A 145 -1.45 -5.43 14.68
CA PHE A 145 -1.46 -4.15 13.97
C PHE A 145 -1.16 -2.99 14.93
N ALA A 146 -0.30 -2.07 14.48
CA ALA A 146 -0.08 -0.80 15.17
C ALA A 146 -1.36 0.05 15.12
N ARG A 147 -1.75 0.60 16.26
CA ARG A 147 -2.94 1.46 16.39
C ARG A 147 -2.63 2.94 16.26
N ALA A 148 -1.35 3.29 16.32
CA ALA A 148 -0.90 4.66 16.14
C ALA A 148 -0.76 4.99 14.65
N GLU A 149 -1.08 6.24 14.30
CA GLU A 149 -0.78 6.75 12.96
C GLU A 149 0.73 6.73 12.70
N PRO A 150 1.15 6.37 11.45
CA PRO A 150 2.56 6.39 11.08
C PRO A 150 3.12 7.82 11.09
N GLU A 151 4.29 8.02 11.69
CA GLU A 151 4.95 9.32 11.73
C GLU A 151 6.10 9.42 10.70
N ILE A 152 6.18 10.53 9.95
CA ILE A 152 7.29 10.77 9.02
C ILE A 152 8.61 10.82 9.79
N GLY A 153 9.57 9.97 9.38
CA GLY A 153 10.85 9.80 10.05
C GLY A 153 10.90 8.65 11.06
N GLN A 154 9.76 7.99 11.34
CA GLN A 154 9.71 6.78 12.15
C GLN A 154 10.52 5.66 11.50
N GLU A 155 11.40 4.98 12.26
CA GLU A 155 12.15 3.82 11.77
C GLU A 155 11.23 2.61 11.60
N VAL A 156 11.43 1.89 10.49
CA VAL A 156 10.64 0.72 10.12
C VAL A 156 11.50 -0.37 9.53
N LEU A 157 11.04 -1.61 9.69
CA LEU A 157 11.66 -2.80 9.12
C LEU A 157 10.66 -3.48 8.18
N ALA A 158 11.04 -3.68 6.93
CA ALA A 158 10.27 -4.48 5.98
C ALA A 158 10.77 -5.92 6.04
N LEU A 159 9.88 -6.85 6.34
CA LEU A 159 10.14 -8.28 6.41
C LEU A 159 9.47 -9.00 5.24
N GLY A 160 10.09 -10.06 4.77
CA GLY A 160 9.53 -10.89 3.71
C GLY A 160 10.29 -12.18 3.54
N ASN A 161 9.69 -13.13 2.81
CA ASN A 161 10.31 -14.40 2.46
C ASN A 161 10.31 -14.61 0.93
N PRO A 162 11.06 -13.80 0.18
CA PRO A 162 10.88 -13.64 -1.27
C PRO A 162 11.19 -14.88 -2.11
N LEU A 163 11.82 -15.91 -1.59
CA LEU A 163 12.17 -17.10 -2.37
C LEU A 163 12.15 -18.39 -1.53
N GLY A 164 11.65 -18.35 -0.30
CA GLY A 164 11.71 -19.50 0.62
C GLY A 164 13.14 -19.94 0.97
N LEU A 165 14.15 -19.10 0.71
CA LEU A 165 15.55 -19.43 0.90
C LEU A 165 16.08 -18.98 2.26
N ASP A 166 15.65 -17.84 2.71
CA ASP A 166 15.85 -17.23 4.04
C ASP A 166 15.02 -15.94 4.07
N ALA A 167 14.30 -15.72 5.16
CA ALA A 167 13.55 -14.49 5.33
C ALA A 167 14.48 -13.28 5.27
N SER A 168 14.03 -12.22 4.63
CA SER A 168 14.79 -10.97 4.42
C SER A 168 14.29 -9.86 5.32
N LEU A 169 15.22 -9.04 5.80
CA LEU A 169 14.94 -7.81 6.54
C LEU A 169 15.56 -6.64 5.79
N SER A 170 14.79 -5.58 5.63
CA SER A 170 15.24 -4.29 5.10
C SER A 170 14.85 -3.17 6.06
N GLN A 171 15.77 -2.27 6.37
CA GLN A 171 15.55 -1.13 7.27
C GLN A 171 15.34 0.16 6.47
N GLY A 172 14.46 1.01 6.94
CA GLY A 172 14.23 2.35 6.42
C GLY A 172 13.45 3.22 7.39
N ILE A 173 12.83 4.27 6.87
CA ILE A 173 11.94 5.17 7.60
C ILE A 173 10.62 5.36 6.85
N VAL A 174 9.60 5.80 7.56
CA VAL A 174 8.41 6.37 6.95
C VAL A 174 8.79 7.68 6.26
N SER A 175 8.65 7.74 4.94
CA SER A 175 8.97 8.92 4.11
C SER A 175 7.74 9.76 3.79
N GLY A 176 6.55 9.21 3.96
CA GLY A 176 5.27 9.90 3.74
C GLY A 176 4.10 9.03 4.18
N THR A 177 2.98 9.71 4.47
CA THR A 177 1.70 9.09 4.87
C THR A 177 0.60 9.49 3.91
N ASP A 178 -0.56 8.88 4.02
CA ASP A 178 -1.77 9.20 3.26
C ASP A 178 -1.55 9.24 1.74
N ARG A 179 -0.74 8.33 1.23
CA ARG A 179 -0.54 8.19 -0.21
C ARG A 179 -1.66 7.37 -0.83
N SER A 180 -1.96 7.68 -2.09
CA SER A 180 -2.87 6.88 -2.91
C SER A 180 -2.06 6.03 -3.88
N LEU A 181 -2.28 4.71 -3.87
CA LEU A 181 -1.62 3.79 -4.80
C LEU A 181 -2.57 3.42 -5.95
N PRO A 182 -2.04 3.20 -7.15
CA PRO A 182 -2.87 2.74 -8.26
C PRO A 182 -3.38 1.31 -7.99
N SER A 183 -4.67 1.09 -8.23
CA SER A 183 -5.31 -0.22 -8.19
C SER A 183 -5.87 -0.61 -9.56
N PRO A 184 -5.96 -1.90 -9.90
CA PRO A 184 -6.60 -2.37 -11.12
C PRO A 184 -8.11 -2.11 -11.14
N THR A 185 -8.71 -1.78 -10.00
CA THR A 185 -10.16 -1.53 -9.85
C THR A 185 -10.64 -0.21 -10.47
N GLY A 186 -9.71 0.67 -10.87
CA GLY A 186 -10.04 2.04 -11.31
C GLY A 186 -10.16 3.04 -10.16
N PHE A 187 -10.14 2.57 -8.92
CA PHE A 187 -9.98 3.38 -7.71
C PHE A 187 -8.52 3.36 -7.25
N SER A 188 -8.15 4.21 -6.30
CA SER A 188 -6.84 4.13 -5.67
C SER A 188 -6.93 3.36 -4.34
N ILE A 189 -5.85 2.67 -3.94
CA ILE A 189 -5.69 2.14 -2.59
C ILE A 189 -5.30 3.33 -1.70
N PRO A 190 -6.13 3.68 -0.71
CA PRO A 190 -5.92 4.86 0.13
C PRO A 190 -4.97 4.59 1.31
N ALA A 191 -4.63 5.64 2.05
CA ALA A 191 -3.89 5.59 3.31
C ALA A 191 -2.56 4.83 3.24
N ALA A 192 -1.91 4.80 2.07
CA ALA A 192 -0.65 4.10 1.93
C ALA A 192 0.52 4.86 2.57
N ILE A 193 1.43 4.09 3.15
CA ILE A 193 2.69 4.55 3.73
C ILE A 193 3.78 4.48 2.68
N GLN A 194 4.51 5.58 2.50
CA GLN A 194 5.73 5.61 1.69
C GLN A 194 6.93 5.36 2.59
N THR A 195 7.85 4.49 2.16
CA THR A 195 9.11 4.21 2.88
C THR A 195 10.29 4.18 1.92
N ASP A 196 11.49 4.42 2.44
CA ASP A 196 12.76 4.21 1.73
C ASP A 196 13.41 2.86 2.07
N ALA A 197 12.76 2.04 2.92
CA ALA A 197 13.16 0.66 3.11
C ALA A 197 13.16 -0.07 1.75
N PRO A 198 14.24 -0.76 1.37
CA PRO A 198 14.29 -1.51 0.13
C PRO A 198 13.24 -2.62 0.09
N VAL A 199 12.23 -2.49 -0.77
CA VAL A 199 11.24 -3.52 -1.06
C VAL A 199 11.45 -4.05 -2.46
N ASN A 200 11.43 -5.38 -2.61
CA ASN A 200 11.67 -6.07 -3.87
C ASN A 200 10.49 -7.02 -4.18
N PRO A 201 10.33 -7.44 -5.44
CA PRO A 201 9.38 -8.50 -5.77
C PRO A 201 9.56 -9.71 -4.87
N GLY A 202 8.47 -10.19 -4.28
CA GLY A 202 8.45 -11.24 -3.27
C GLY A 202 8.28 -10.74 -1.83
N ASN A 203 8.55 -9.46 -1.54
CA ASN A 203 8.22 -8.86 -0.25
C ASN A 203 6.75 -8.39 -0.17
N SER A 204 6.03 -8.30 -1.31
CA SER A 204 4.60 -7.97 -1.34
C SER A 204 3.81 -8.91 -0.44
N GLY A 205 2.94 -8.34 0.39
CA GLY A 205 2.17 -9.05 1.40
C GLY A 205 2.89 -9.25 2.73
N GLY A 206 4.21 -9.02 2.80
CA GLY A 206 4.96 -9.08 4.05
C GLY A 206 4.73 -7.86 4.94
N PRO A 207 5.02 -7.93 6.25
CA PRO A 207 4.81 -6.84 7.17
C PRO A 207 5.90 -5.76 7.07
N LEU A 208 5.48 -4.50 7.18
CA LEU A 208 6.32 -3.36 7.55
C LEU A 208 6.12 -3.13 9.04
N VAL A 209 7.14 -3.38 9.87
CA VAL A 209 7.01 -3.35 11.33
C VAL A 209 7.75 -2.17 11.96
N THR A 210 7.28 -1.74 13.12
CA THR A 210 7.96 -0.78 14.01
C THR A 210 9.12 -1.46 14.74
N LEU A 211 9.91 -0.70 15.49
CA LEU A 211 10.95 -1.27 16.36
C LEU A 211 10.39 -2.01 17.60
N GLU A 212 9.11 -1.85 17.88
CA GLU A 212 8.36 -2.60 18.90
C GLU A 212 7.80 -3.93 18.38
N GLY A 213 7.94 -4.21 17.06
CA GLY A 213 7.45 -5.43 16.42
C GLY A 213 5.98 -5.37 16.00
N GLU A 214 5.32 -4.21 16.12
CA GLU A 214 3.94 -4.04 15.65
C GLU A 214 3.91 -3.78 14.14
N VAL A 215 2.94 -4.35 13.43
CA VAL A 215 2.75 -4.15 11.98
C VAL A 215 2.21 -2.75 11.73
N LEU A 216 3.00 -1.89 11.10
CA LEU A 216 2.62 -0.55 10.68
C LEU A 216 1.92 -0.56 9.31
N GLY A 217 2.22 -1.56 8.48
CA GLY A 217 1.59 -1.73 7.16
C GLY A 217 1.96 -3.04 6.48
N ILE A 218 1.28 -3.32 5.38
CA ILE A 218 1.48 -4.48 4.51
C ILE A 218 2.23 -4.04 3.27
N VAL A 219 3.42 -4.58 3.03
CA VAL A 219 4.29 -4.17 1.92
C VAL A 219 3.58 -4.38 0.59
N PHE A 220 3.47 -3.30 -0.17
CA PHE A 220 3.04 -3.29 -1.55
C PHE A 220 4.27 -3.08 -2.44
N ALA A 221 4.47 -3.91 -3.48
CA ALA A 221 5.68 -3.84 -4.30
C ALA A 221 5.89 -2.44 -4.90
N GLY A 222 7.08 -1.87 -4.64
CA GLY A 222 7.37 -0.47 -4.91
C GLY A 222 7.47 -0.08 -6.40
N ALA A 223 7.32 1.20 -6.66
CA ALA A 223 7.60 1.82 -7.95
C ALA A 223 9.10 2.16 -8.06
N GLY A 224 9.92 1.21 -8.51
CA GLY A 224 11.36 1.42 -8.71
C GLY A 224 12.21 0.97 -7.51
N GLN A 225 13.52 1.25 -7.56
CA GLN A 225 14.51 0.70 -6.61
C GLN A 225 14.63 1.48 -5.28
N THR A 226 13.98 2.63 -5.13
CA THR A 226 14.24 3.56 -4.01
C THR A 226 13.00 4.05 -3.28
N ILE A 227 11.81 3.66 -3.72
CA ILE A 227 10.54 4.06 -3.09
C ILE A 227 9.73 2.80 -2.87
N GLY A 228 9.51 2.45 -1.62
CA GLY A 228 8.61 1.40 -1.17
C GLY A 228 7.27 1.98 -0.74
N PHE A 229 6.23 1.18 -0.81
CA PHE A 229 4.92 1.50 -0.28
C PHE A 229 4.40 0.33 0.56
N ALA A 230 3.58 0.68 1.54
CA ALA A 230 2.83 -0.30 2.33
C ALA A 230 1.39 0.20 2.52
N ILE A 231 0.43 -0.72 2.50
CA ILE A 231 -0.95 -0.47 2.87
C ILE A 231 -0.97 -0.27 4.38
N SER A 232 -1.58 0.81 4.86
CA SER A 232 -1.59 1.12 6.29
C SER A 232 -2.23 0.01 7.13
N ALA A 233 -1.63 -0.29 8.29
CA ALA A 233 -2.24 -1.16 9.30
C ALA A 233 -3.60 -0.64 9.78
N LEU A 234 -3.82 0.68 9.80
CA LEU A 234 -5.11 1.27 10.16
C LEU A 234 -6.21 0.85 9.18
N LEU A 235 -5.89 0.78 7.87
CA LEU A 235 -6.83 0.25 6.87
C LEU A 235 -7.00 -1.27 7.03
N ALA A 236 -5.91 -2.00 7.25
CA ALA A 236 -5.96 -3.45 7.43
C ALA A 236 -6.76 -3.86 8.68
N ASP A 237 -6.65 -3.11 9.79
CA ASP A 237 -7.41 -3.35 11.03
C ASP A 237 -8.94 -3.20 10.82
N ARG A 238 -9.37 -2.45 9.79
CA ARG A 238 -10.78 -2.34 9.38
C ARG A 238 -11.20 -3.45 8.42
N VAL A 239 -10.34 -3.77 7.45
CA VAL A 239 -10.66 -4.66 6.33
C VAL A 239 -10.52 -6.13 6.73
N VAL A 240 -9.40 -6.52 7.34
CA VAL A 240 -9.06 -7.94 7.61
C VAL A 240 -10.12 -8.67 8.46
N PRO A 241 -10.68 -8.09 9.54
CA PRO A 241 -11.74 -8.75 10.29
C PRO A 241 -12.98 -9.07 9.44
N ALA A 242 -13.38 -8.16 8.54
CA ALA A 242 -14.52 -8.38 7.64
C ALA A 242 -14.22 -9.47 6.60
N LEU A 243 -12.99 -9.52 6.06
CA LEU A 243 -12.56 -10.60 5.17
C LEU A 243 -12.62 -11.97 5.84
N ILE A 244 -12.30 -12.03 7.13
CA ILE A 244 -12.36 -13.28 7.93
C ILE A 244 -13.80 -13.67 8.24
N GLU A 245 -14.68 -12.72 8.60
CA GLU A 245 -16.05 -13.00 9.04
C GLU A 245 -17.02 -13.15 7.88
N ASP A 246 -16.95 -12.24 6.89
CA ASP A 246 -17.94 -12.12 5.80
C ASP A 246 -17.36 -12.48 4.42
N GLY A 247 -16.03 -12.54 4.27
CA GLY A 247 -15.33 -12.82 3.01
C GLY A 247 -15.11 -11.60 2.13
N GLU A 248 -15.71 -10.47 2.46
CA GLU A 248 -15.64 -9.20 1.72
C GLU A 248 -15.66 -7.99 2.65
N TYR A 249 -15.31 -6.81 2.15
CA TYR A 249 -15.37 -5.55 2.89
C TYR A 249 -16.04 -4.46 2.04
N ASP A 250 -17.03 -3.79 2.63
CA ASP A 250 -17.80 -2.73 1.98
C ASP A 250 -17.11 -1.38 2.18
N HIS A 251 -16.61 -0.80 1.10
CA HIS A 251 -16.00 0.53 1.10
C HIS A 251 -17.02 1.65 0.92
N SER A 252 -16.81 2.76 1.61
CA SER A 252 -17.62 3.97 1.44
C SER A 252 -17.48 4.54 0.03
N TYR A 253 -18.60 5.01 -0.52
CA TYR A 253 -18.70 5.55 -1.86
C TYR A 253 -19.47 6.86 -1.90
N VAL A 254 -18.91 7.87 -2.59
CA VAL A 254 -19.52 9.18 -2.84
C VAL A 254 -20.05 9.28 -4.27
N GLY A 255 -19.34 8.74 -5.23
CA GLY A 255 -19.70 8.74 -6.65
C GLY A 255 -19.32 10.00 -7.40
N VAL A 256 -18.10 10.50 -7.16
CA VAL A 256 -17.54 11.68 -7.83
C VAL A 256 -16.20 11.37 -8.48
N SER A 257 -15.88 12.11 -9.56
CA SER A 257 -14.52 12.31 -10.05
C SER A 257 -14.04 13.67 -9.59
N VAL A 258 -12.77 13.78 -9.20
CA VAL A 258 -12.22 15.00 -8.64
C VAL A 258 -10.86 15.34 -9.22
N ASP A 259 -10.56 16.65 -9.30
CA ASP A 259 -9.24 17.17 -9.59
C ASP A 259 -8.66 17.91 -8.38
N PRO A 260 -7.37 17.71 -8.04
CA PRO A 260 -6.73 18.44 -6.94
C PRO A 260 -6.64 19.93 -7.27
N VAL A 261 -7.07 20.79 -6.35
CA VAL A 261 -7.05 22.24 -6.52
C VAL A 261 -5.62 22.77 -6.45
N GLY A 262 -4.99 22.86 -7.62
CA GLY A 262 -3.72 23.56 -7.80
C GLY A 262 -3.90 25.07 -8.10
N PRO A 263 -2.78 25.82 -8.26
CA PRO A 263 -2.83 27.27 -8.49
C PRO A 263 -3.67 27.70 -9.71
N LEU A 264 -3.72 26.90 -10.76
CA LEU A 264 -4.51 27.22 -11.97
C LEU A 264 -6.01 27.08 -11.71
N ILE A 265 -6.43 25.98 -11.05
CA ILE A 265 -7.84 25.77 -10.68
C ILE A 265 -8.28 26.82 -9.67
N ALA A 266 -7.44 27.15 -8.68
CA ALA A 266 -7.73 28.18 -7.71
C ALA A 266 -7.93 29.56 -8.39
N ALA A 267 -7.04 29.93 -9.30
CA ALA A 267 -7.15 31.19 -10.05
C ALA A 267 -8.38 31.22 -10.98
N ALA A 268 -8.74 30.07 -11.59
CA ALA A 268 -9.88 29.96 -12.50
C ALA A 268 -11.23 30.03 -11.78
N ASN A 269 -11.26 29.64 -10.49
CA ASN A 269 -12.47 29.60 -9.66
C ASN A 269 -12.48 30.68 -8.56
N ASP A 270 -11.62 31.70 -8.64
CA ASP A 270 -11.52 32.81 -7.68
C ASP A 270 -11.37 32.35 -6.21
N LEU A 271 -10.64 31.22 -5.98
CA LEU A 271 -10.40 30.71 -4.64
C LEU A 271 -9.23 31.45 -3.96
N GLU A 272 -9.34 31.67 -2.65
CA GLU A 272 -8.29 32.34 -1.87
C GLU A 272 -7.03 31.47 -1.71
N GLU A 273 -7.20 30.14 -1.67
CA GLU A 273 -6.13 29.17 -1.48
C GLU A 273 -6.18 28.05 -2.53
N ALA A 274 -5.00 27.54 -2.93
CA ALA A 274 -4.87 26.39 -3.81
C ALA A 274 -4.90 25.10 -2.98
N ARG A 275 -6.08 24.73 -2.47
CA ARG A 275 -6.32 23.52 -1.66
C ARG A 275 -7.74 23.02 -1.85
N GLY A 276 -7.96 21.74 -1.52
CA GLY A 276 -9.23 21.07 -1.73
C GLY A 276 -9.24 20.24 -3.01
N VAL A 277 -10.38 19.70 -3.35
CA VAL A 277 -10.63 18.96 -4.59
C VAL A 277 -11.84 19.52 -5.32
N LEU A 278 -11.68 19.81 -6.60
CA LEU A 278 -12.78 20.25 -7.47
C LEU A 278 -13.53 19.02 -7.97
N ILE A 279 -14.86 19.00 -7.81
CA ILE A 279 -15.71 17.95 -8.36
C ILE A 279 -15.86 18.17 -9.85
N THR A 280 -15.37 17.21 -10.65
CA THR A 280 -15.36 17.31 -12.13
C THR A 280 -16.50 16.53 -12.77
N GLU A 281 -16.85 15.35 -12.21
CA GLU A 281 -17.96 14.54 -12.66
C GLU A 281 -18.72 13.93 -11.48
N ILE A 282 -20.01 13.67 -11.66
CA ILE A 282 -20.87 12.96 -10.70
C ILE A 282 -21.46 11.75 -11.41
N VAL A 283 -21.37 10.59 -10.75
CA VAL A 283 -21.98 9.35 -11.25
C VAL A 283 -23.50 9.43 -11.06
N PRO A 284 -24.32 9.29 -12.12
CA PRO A 284 -25.77 9.36 -11.96
C PRO A 284 -26.32 8.29 -11.03
N GLY A 285 -27.14 8.71 -10.07
CA GLY A 285 -27.74 7.82 -9.06
C GLY A 285 -26.85 7.51 -7.88
N SER A 286 -25.63 8.09 -7.80
CA SER A 286 -24.75 7.98 -6.63
C SER A 286 -25.19 8.93 -5.49
N PRO A 287 -24.64 8.78 -4.29
CA PRO A 287 -24.86 9.71 -3.17
C PRO A 287 -24.68 11.19 -3.52
N ALA A 288 -23.70 11.52 -4.35
CA ALA A 288 -23.42 12.89 -4.77
C ALA A 288 -24.48 13.46 -5.73
N ASP A 289 -25.27 12.60 -6.44
CA ASP A 289 -26.23 13.05 -7.46
C ASP A 289 -27.37 13.87 -6.84
N GLY A 290 -27.46 15.12 -7.25
CA GLY A 290 -28.44 16.10 -6.76
C GLY A 290 -28.08 16.76 -5.41
N VAL A 291 -26.92 16.43 -4.81
CA VAL A 291 -26.40 17.05 -3.58
C VAL A 291 -25.20 17.95 -3.89
N LEU A 292 -24.21 17.39 -4.59
CA LEU A 292 -23.01 18.08 -5.04
C LEU A 292 -23.18 18.59 -6.49
N GLU A 293 -22.36 19.55 -6.88
CA GLU A 293 -22.37 20.14 -8.22
C GLU A 293 -21.01 19.92 -8.92
N PRO A 294 -20.98 19.32 -10.12
CA PRO A 294 -19.73 19.17 -10.87
C PRO A 294 -19.34 20.47 -11.58
N ALA A 295 -18.10 20.60 -11.99
CA ALA A 295 -17.63 21.67 -12.87
C ALA A 295 -18.47 21.71 -14.15
N THR A 296 -18.88 22.93 -14.56
CA THR A 296 -19.82 23.13 -15.66
C THR A 296 -19.22 23.82 -16.88
N ALA A 297 -18.02 24.37 -16.74
CA ALA A 297 -17.36 25.15 -17.79
C ALA A 297 -15.85 24.91 -17.78
N THR A 298 -15.19 25.31 -18.84
CA THR A 298 -13.74 25.29 -19.00
C THR A 298 -13.27 26.69 -19.41
N THR A 299 -12.22 27.18 -18.75
CA THR A 299 -11.54 28.42 -19.13
C THR A 299 -10.10 28.13 -19.53
N THR A 300 -9.48 29.01 -20.32
CA THR A 300 -8.08 28.83 -20.71
C THR A 300 -7.20 29.84 -19.98
N ILE A 301 -6.27 29.37 -19.15
CA ILE A 301 -5.27 30.17 -18.45
C ILE A 301 -3.89 29.78 -18.97
N ASP A 302 -3.13 30.73 -19.49
CA ASP A 302 -1.76 30.54 -20.03
C ASP A 302 -1.66 29.38 -21.06
N GLY A 303 -2.74 29.16 -21.83
CA GLY A 303 -2.80 28.09 -22.84
C GLY A 303 -3.16 26.72 -22.30
N THR A 304 -3.53 26.62 -21.02
CA THR A 304 -4.01 25.38 -20.39
C THR A 304 -5.51 25.51 -20.16
N ASP A 305 -6.27 24.52 -20.57
CA ASP A 305 -7.69 24.42 -20.29
C ASP A 305 -7.90 23.97 -18.85
N VAL A 306 -8.70 24.70 -18.09
CA VAL A 306 -8.93 24.52 -16.65
C VAL A 306 -10.44 24.49 -16.40
N GLU A 307 -10.91 23.50 -15.67
CA GLU A 307 -12.31 23.36 -15.30
C GLU A 307 -12.74 24.40 -14.27
N THR A 308 -13.97 24.88 -14.40
CA THR A 308 -14.53 25.95 -13.56
C THR A 308 -15.99 25.72 -13.20
N GLY A 309 -16.40 26.33 -12.10
CA GLY A 309 -17.71 26.10 -11.49
C GLY A 309 -17.76 24.79 -10.72
N GLY A 310 -18.92 24.48 -10.16
CA GLY A 310 -19.09 23.31 -9.32
C GLY A 310 -18.55 23.50 -7.90
N ASP A 311 -18.51 22.42 -7.16
CA ASP A 311 -18.08 22.40 -5.77
C ASP A 311 -16.60 22.12 -5.63
N VAL A 312 -15.95 22.86 -4.75
CA VAL A 312 -14.64 22.50 -4.22
C VAL A 312 -14.83 21.94 -2.81
N LEU A 313 -14.63 20.65 -2.64
CA LEU A 313 -14.70 19.95 -1.36
C LEU A 313 -13.44 20.29 -0.54
N VAL A 314 -13.62 20.75 0.70
CA VAL A 314 -12.54 21.25 1.57
C VAL A 314 -12.51 20.61 2.95
N ALA A 315 -13.60 19.97 3.42
CA ALA A 315 -13.62 19.19 4.65
C ALA A 315 -14.73 18.13 4.62
N ILE A 316 -14.57 17.07 5.41
CA ILE A 316 -15.56 16.02 5.72
C ILE A 316 -15.61 15.86 7.24
N ASP A 317 -16.79 16.00 7.87
CA ASP A 317 -17.00 15.88 9.32
C ASP A 317 -15.97 16.69 10.14
N GLY A 318 -15.57 17.86 9.60
CA GLY A 318 -14.59 18.73 10.21
C GLY A 318 -13.13 18.34 9.98
N HIS A 319 -12.85 17.23 9.31
CA HIS A 319 -11.50 16.85 8.86
C HIS A 319 -11.15 17.61 7.58
N ASP A 320 -10.09 18.38 7.61
CA ASP A 320 -9.59 19.14 6.45
C ASP A 320 -9.21 18.23 5.29
N ILE A 321 -9.69 18.54 4.09
CA ILE A 321 -9.37 17.83 2.83
C ILE A 321 -8.58 18.77 1.91
N PRO A 322 -7.26 18.84 2.05
CA PRO A 322 -6.41 19.69 1.22
C PRO A 322 -6.14 19.15 -0.18
N ASN A 323 -6.31 17.85 -0.40
CA ASN A 323 -6.00 17.15 -1.65
C ASN A 323 -6.78 15.83 -1.77
N GLN A 324 -6.63 15.17 -2.93
CA GLN A 324 -7.29 13.91 -3.23
C GLN A 324 -6.80 12.73 -2.37
N ASP A 325 -5.52 12.69 -2.02
CA ASP A 325 -4.98 11.61 -1.20
C ASP A 325 -5.67 11.58 0.17
N LEU A 326 -5.79 12.76 0.81
CA LEU A 326 -6.43 12.85 2.11
C LEU A 326 -7.96 12.65 2.04
N LEU A 327 -8.61 13.04 0.92
CA LEU A 327 -10.01 12.66 0.67
C LEU A 327 -10.19 11.15 0.69
N SER A 328 -9.34 10.43 -0.05
CA SER A 328 -9.41 8.97 -0.13
C SER A 328 -9.12 8.29 1.21
N SER A 329 -8.11 8.79 1.96
CA SER A 329 -7.77 8.27 3.29
C SER A 329 -8.89 8.52 4.31
N THR A 330 -9.47 9.74 4.33
CA THR A 330 -10.58 10.06 5.25
C THR A 330 -11.79 9.19 4.98
N LEU A 331 -12.19 9.02 3.72
CA LEU A 331 -13.31 8.13 3.38
C LEU A 331 -13.05 6.68 3.78
N ALA A 332 -11.82 6.19 3.63
CA ALA A 332 -11.49 4.79 3.94
C ALA A 332 -11.33 4.52 5.45
N LEU A 333 -10.81 5.49 6.20
CA LEU A 333 -10.48 5.30 7.62
C LEU A 333 -11.58 5.79 8.58
N GLU A 334 -12.31 6.83 8.20
CA GLU A 334 -13.20 7.54 9.13
C GLU A 334 -14.69 7.35 8.81
N THR A 335 -15.04 6.72 7.66
CA THR A 335 -16.44 6.57 7.26
C THR A 335 -16.83 5.12 6.96
N SER A 336 -18.15 4.87 6.92
CA SER A 336 -18.72 3.56 6.56
C SER A 336 -19.91 3.74 5.61
N PRO A 337 -20.23 2.74 4.76
CA PRO A 337 -21.44 2.77 3.95
C PRO A 337 -22.71 2.94 4.80
N GLY A 338 -23.66 3.73 4.28
CA GLY A 338 -24.91 4.06 4.98
C GLY A 338 -24.76 5.20 6.01
N GLU A 339 -23.56 5.67 6.30
CA GLU A 339 -23.30 6.82 7.18
C GLU A 339 -23.67 8.14 6.48
N THR A 340 -24.20 9.09 7.24
CA THR A 340 -24.42 10.45 6.75
C THR A 340 -23.34 11.37 7.29
N ILE A 341 -22.60 11.99 6.39
CA ILE A 341 -21.46 12.87 6.68
C ILE A 341 -21.78 14.31 6.32
N ASP A 342 -21.14 15.24 7.02
CA ASP A 342 -21.15 16.67 6.69
C ASP A 342 -19.99 16.98 5.73
N VAL A 343 -20.30 17.44 4.52
CA VAL A 343 -19.31 17.82 3.51
C VAL A 343 -19.27 19.34 3.38
N ASP A 344 -18.12 19.93 3.73
CA ASP A 344 -17.89 21.36 3.53
C ASP A 344 -17.39 21.60 2.09
N VAL A 345 -18.11 22.46 1.38
CA VAL A 345 -17.79 22.83 0.00
C VAL A 345 -17.66 24.35 -0.15
N ILE A 346 -16.90 24.78 -1.16
CA ILE A 346 -16.93 26.14 -1.67
C ILE A 346 -17.68 26.09 -3.00
N ARG A 347 -18.83 26.74 -3.06
CA ARG A 347 -19.73 26.87 -4.23
C ARG A 347 -19.95 28.35 -4.54
N ASP A 348 -19.70 28.77 -5.77
CA ASP A 348 -19.82 30.18 -6.21
C ASP A 348 -19.04 31.18 -5.32
N GLY A 349 -17.88 30.75 -4.75
CA GLY A 349 -17.06 31.56 -3.85
C GLY A 349 -17.56 31.60 -2.40
N GLU A 350 -18.68 30.97 -2.06
CA GLU A 350 -19.21 30.89 -0.70
C GLU A 350 -19.00 29.51 -0.08
N ARG A 351 -18.54 29.45 1.18
CA ARG A 351 -18.43 28.19 1.93
C ARG A 351 -19.78 27.77 2.46
N GLY A 352 -20.13 26.51 2.24
CA GLY A 352 -21.35 25.88 2.75
C GLY A 352 -21.10 24.47 3.19
N THR A 353 -22.04 23.87 3.91
CA THR A 353 -22.03 22.47 4.32
C THR A 353 -23.24 21.77 3.71
N VAL A 354 -23.05 20.59 3.17
CA VAL A 354 -24.11 19.70 2.68
C VAL A 354 -24.02 18.34 3.38
N GLU A 355 -25.18 17.75 3.68
CA GLU A 355 -25.27 16.39 4.22
C GLU A 355 -25.28 15.39 3.05
N LEU A 356 -24.46 14.33 3.16
CA LEU A 356 -24.34 13.27 2.17
C LEU A 356 -24.42 11.92 2.86
N THR A 357 -25.33 11.05 2.44
CA THR A 357 -25.37 9.66 2.92
C THR A 357 -24.56 8.79 1.97
N LEU A 358 -23.52 8.14 2.49
CA LEU A 358 -22.62 7.28 1.72
C LEU A 358 -23.28 5.98 1.31
N ASP A 359 -22.89 5.44 0.16
CA ASP A 359 -23.30 4.14 -0.35
C ASP A 359 -22.12 3.16 -0.32
N GLU A 360 -22.36 1.91 -0.66
CA GLU A 360 -21.32 0.92 -0.90
C GLU A 360 -20.63 1.20 -2.25
N ARG A 361 -19.31 1.04 -2.29
CA ARG A 361 -18.54 1.16 -3.53
C ARG A 361 -18.95 0.03 -4.47
N PRO A 362 -19.24 0.32 -5.75
CA PRO A 362 -19.62 -0.72 -6.70
C PRO A 362 -18.55 -1.82 -6.80
N ALA A 363 -19.01 -3.07 -6.81
CA ALA A 363 -18.14 -4.21 -7.06
C ALA A 363 -17.38 -4.03 -8.38
N VAL A 364 -16.12 -4.47 -8.40
CA VAL A 364 -15.31 -4.44 -9.62
C VAL A 364 -15.70 -5.64 -10.46
N ASP A 365 -16.17 -5.40 -11.69
CA ASP A 365 -16.29 -6.49 -12.65
C ASP A 365 -14.90 -7.09 -12.85
N ALA A 366 -14.69 -8.32 -12.37
CA ALA A 366 -13.46 -9.06 -12.63
C ALA A 366 -13.22 -9.12 -14.15
N PRO A 367 -12.04 -8.71 -14.65
CA PRO A 367 -11.79 -8.62 -16.09
C PRO A 367 -11.75 -9.98 -16.80
#